data_9f6c00d2960e4a6c58d17979ffd02387
#
_entry.id   9f6c00d2960e4a6c58d17979ffd02387
#
_cell.length_a   1.000
_cell.length_b   1.000
_cell.length_c   1.000
_cell.angle_alpha   90.00
_cell.angle_beta   90.00
_cell.angle_gamma   90.00
#
_symmetry.space_group_name_H-M   'P 1'
#
loop_
_entity.id
_entity.type
_entity.pdbx_description
1 polymer ?
#
loop_
_entity_poly.entity_id
_entity_poly.type
_entity_poly.pdbx_seq_one_letter_code
_entity_poly.pdbx_strand_id
1 'polypeptide(L)'
;MNSVVPHSGPPTLAHNNVMEKDTLERLRARASQHFLDSIAVKQEAEKILPEQVARGVVAMTKCLRAGGKVMACGNGGSAADAQHFSAELIGRFERERQELAAIALTTDTSILTAVGNDYSYDEIFSKQVRGLGKKGDILIGISTSGNSKNVVKAIETAKKMGIKIIALTGNSGGKIASLLDVDDIHLCAPSTRTARIQETHLVLLHAICDGVDHLLLD
;
A
#
# COMPACT_ATOMS: atom_id res chain seq x y z
N MET A 1 -16.51 20.60 64.63
CA MET A 1 -15.56 19.52 64.36
C MET A 1 -15.10 19.70 62.90
N ASN A 2 -13.93 20.35 62.73
CA ASN A 2 -13.36 20.59 61.39
C ASN A 2 -12.50 19.38 61.02
N SER A 3 -12.91 18.60 60.02
CA SER A 3 -12.09 17.52 59.44
C SER A 3 -11.03 18.14 58.54
N VAL A 4 -9.79 18.08 58.96
CA VAL A 4 -8.63 18.44 58.13
C VAL A 4 -8.39 17.30 57.15
N VAL A 5 -8.58 17.58 55.87
CA VAL A 5 -8.20 16.67 54.76
C VAL A 5 -6.66 16.74 54.65
N PRO A 6 -5.92 15.62 54.70
CA PRO A 6 -4.47 15.65 54.54
C PRO A 6 -4.15 15.99 53.09
N HIS A 7 -3.48 17.12 52.82
CA HIS A 7 -2.84 17.42 51.53
C HIS A 7 -1.66 16.45 51.36
N SER A 8 -1.82 15.52 50.42
CA SER A 8 -0.68 14.76 49.89
C SER A 8 0.25 15.75 49.18
N GLY A 9 1.46 15.94 49.70
CA GLY A 9 2.48 16.79 49.08
C GLY A 9 2.84 16.31 47.66
N PRO A 10 3.48 17.18 46.85
CA PRO A 10 3.88 16.81 45.52
C PRO A 10 4.80 15.58 45.52
N PRO A 11 4.69 14.68 44.52
CA PRO A 11 5.51 13.47 44.45
C PRO A 11 7.01 13.86 44.44
N THR A 12 7.81 13.12 45.19
CA THR A 12 9.26 13.37 45.30
C THR A 12 9.95 13.03 43.96
N LEU A 13 11.07 13.68 43.65
CA LEU A 13 11.88 13.44 42.42
C LEU A 13 12.19 11.95 42.20
N ALA A 14 12.40 11.19 43.28
CA ALA A 14 12.62 9.74 43.23
C ALA A 14 11.37 8.97 42.68
N HIS A 15 10.15 9.38 43.06
CA HIS A 15 8.90 8.80 42.58
C HIS A 15 8.70 9.06 41.07
N ASN A 16 9.03 10.27 40.62
CA ASN A 16 8.92 10.63 39.18
C ASN A 16 9.92 9.81 38.34
N ASN A 17 11.15 9.61 38.80
CA ASN A 17 12.15 8.80 38.08
C ASN A 17 11.77 7.32 37.99
N VAL A 18 11.14 6.74 39.01
CA VAL A 18 10.68 5.35 39.00
C VAL A 18 9.49 5.18 38.02
N MET A 19 8.51 6.10 38.06
CA MET A 19 7.38 6.09 37.10
C MET A 19 7.84 6.29 35.66
N GLU A 20 8.84 7.14 35.41
CA GLU A 20 9.39 7.36 34.07
C GLU A 20 10.10 6.11 33.56
N LYS A 21 10.91 5.46 34.38
CA LYS A 21 11.61 4.21 34.05
C LYS A 21 10.62 3.08 33.68
N ASP A 22 9.58 2.86 34.49
CA ASP A 22 8.54 1.88 34.25
C ASP A 22 7.77 2.18 32.96
N THR A 23 7.52 3.46 32.70
CA THR A 23 6.88 3.89 31.43
C THR A 23 7.76 3.59 30.22
N LEU A 24 9.06 3.87 30.28
CA LEU A 24 10.00 3.57 29.20
C LEU A 24 10.13 2.06 28.96
N GLU A 25 10.17 1.24 29.99
CA GLU A 25 10.21 -0.22 29.85
C GLU A 25 8.95 -0.75 29.16
N ARG A 26 7.76 -0.27 29.53
CA ARG A 26 6.49 -0.61 28.85
C ARG A 26 6.46 -0.17 27.40
N LEU A 27 6.95 1.02 27.07
CA LEU A 27 7.01 1.51 25.69
C LEU A 27 8.01 0.70 24.84
N ARG A 28 9.16 0.32 25.41
CA ARG A 28 10.11 -0.59 24.75
C ARG A 28 9.47 -1.95 24.42
N ALA A 29 8.78 -2.54 25.39
CA ALA A 29 8.08 -3.81 25.15
C ALA A 29 7.02 -3.69 24.03
N ARG A 30 6.24 -2.59 24.01
CA ARG A 30 5.29 -2.33 22.94
C ARG A 30 5.96 -2.17 21.57
N ALA A 31 7.06 -1.42 21.50
CA ALA A 31 7.83 -1.27 20.27
C ALA A 31 8.37 -2.62 19.78
N SER A 32 8.96 -3.41 20.66
CA SER A 32 9.43 -4.77 20.35
C SER A 32 8.28 -5.65 19.80
N GLN A 33 7.10 -5.58 20.41
CA GLN A 33 5.93 -6.35 19.94
C GLN A 33 5.50 -5.95 18.52
N HIS A 34 5.61 -4.67 18.14
CA HIS A 34 5.35 -4.25 16.76
C HIS A 34 6.27 -4.89 15.75
N PHE A 35 7.57 -5.05 16.06
CA PHE A 35 8.51 -5.78 15.19
C PHE A 35 8.14 -7.25 15.09
N LEU A 36 7.86 -7.90 16.20
CA LEU A 36 7.48 -9.32 16.22
C LEU A 36 6.19 -9.60 15.43
N ASP A 37 5.17 -8.76 15.61
CA ASP A 37 3.91 -8.85 14.85
C ASP A 37 4.17 -8.67 13.34
N SER A 38 5.06 -7.74 12.97
CA SER A 38 5.41 -7.48 11.56
C SER A 38 6.17 -8.66 10.95
N ILE A 39 7.13 -9.24 11.68
CA ILE A 39 7.89 -10.43 11.26
C ILE A 39 6.94 -11.61 11.03
N ALA A 40 6.03 -11.87 11.99
CA ALA A 40 5.09 -12.98 11.88
C ALA A 40 4.21 -12.90 10.63
N VAL A 41 3.66 -11.71 10.31
CA VAL A 41 2.86 -11.53 9.10
C VAL A 41 3.68 -11.72 7.83
N LYS A 42 4.94 -11.24 7.80
CA LYS A 42 5.82 -11.42 6.64
C LYS A 42 6.24 -12.88 6.44
N GLN A 43 6.43 -13.64 7.52
CA GLN A 43 6.70 -15.09 7.46
C GLN A 43 5.51 -15.88 6.87
N GLU A 44 4.28 -15.47 7.19
CA GLU A 44 3.10 -16.08 6.55
C GLU A 44 2.94 -15.62 5.09
N ALA A 45 3.21 -14.36 4.80
CA ALA A 45 3.16 -13.83 3.43
C ALA A 45 4.19 -14.52 2.51
N GLU A 46 5.38 -14.78 3.01
CA GLU A 46 6.45 -15.47 2.28
C GLU A 46 6.02 -16.87 1.80
N LYS A 47 5.21 -17.57 2.56
CA LYS A 47 4.73 -18.93 2.18
C LYS A 47 3.71 -18.92 1.04
N ILE A 48 2.98 -17.82 0.84
CA ILE A 48 1.78 -17.80 -0.03
C ILE A 48 1.85 -16.81 -1.19
N LEU A 49 2.70 -15.78 -1.13
CA LEU A 49 2.69 -14.69 -2.13
C LEU A 49 3.81 -14.73 -3.18
N PRO A 50 4.94 -15.44 -3.04
CA PRO A 50 6.04 -15.37 -4.02
C PRO A 50 5.62 -15.69 -5.45
N GLU A 51 4.75 -16.69 -5.66
CA GLU A 51 4.23 -17.05 -6.98
C GLU A 51 3.45 -15.88 -7.61
N GLN A 52 2.59 -15.22 -6.84
CA GLN A 52 1.81 -14.07 -7.32
C GLN A 52 2.70 -12.85 -7.59
N VAL A 53 3.74 -12.63 -6.80
CA VAL A 53 4.76 -11.61 -7.05
C VAL A 53 5.46 -11.89 -8.38
N ALA A 54 5.94 -13.11 -8.61
CA ALA A 54 6.59 -13.50 -9.86
C ALA A 54 5.67 -13.28 -11.07
N ARG A 55 4.39 -13.65 -10.99
CA ARG A 55 3.40 -13.35 -12.03
C ARG A 55 3.23 -11.85 -12.26
N GLY A 56 3.22 -11.05 -11.20
CA GLY A 56 3.16 -9.59 -11.26
C GLY A 56 4.37 -8.99 -11.98
N VAL A 57 5.58 -9.47 -11.64
CA VAL A 57 6.84 -9.07 -12.29
C VAL A 57 6.79 -9.36 -13.79
N VAL A 58 6.43 -10.57 -14.19
CA VAL A 58 6.34 -10.95 -15.61
C VAL A 58 5.33 -10.08 -16.35
N ALA A 59 4.14 -9.87 -15.77
CA ALA A 59 3.10 -9.04 -16.39
C ALA A 59 3.55 -7.58 -16.56
N MET A 60 4.20 -7.02 -15.55
CA MET A 60 4.69 -5.64 -15.56
C MET A 60 5.84 -5.46 -16.55
N THR A 61 6.82 -6.34 -16.56
CA THR A 61 7.93 -6.32 -17.51
C THR A 61 7.41 -6.40 -18.96
N LYS A 62 6.42 -7.28 -19.22
CA LYS A 62 5.80 -7.39 -20.54
C LYS A 62 5.07 -6.09 -20.94
N CYS A 63 4.33 -5.47 -20.02
CA CYS A 63 3.66 -4.19 -20.25
C CYS A 63 4.67 -3.09 -20.62
N LEU A 64 5.71 -2.93 -19.81
CA LEU A 64 6.72 -1.88 -19.99
C LEU A 64 7.54 -2.07 -21.27
N ARG A 65 7.96 -3.30 -21.61
CA ARG A 65 8.63 -3.62 -22.87
C ARG A 65 7.76 -3.33 -24.10
N ALA A 66 6.44 -3.44 -23.96
CA ALA A 66 5.49 -3.11 -25.03
C ALA A 66 5.17 -1.60 -25.14
N GLY A 67 5.84 -0.75 -24.39
CA GLY A 67 5.60 0.70 -24.35
C GLY A 67 4.33 1.11 -23.58
N GLY A 68 3.81 0.21 -22.75
CA GLY A 68 2.73 0.49 -21.79
C GLY A 68 3.26 1.21 -20.56
N LYS A 69 2.34 1.56 -19.65
CA LYS A 69 2.65 2.20 -18.36
C LYS A 69 1.93 1.52 -17.21
N VAL A 70 2.43 1.80 -16.01
CA VAL A 70 1.82 1.39 -14.75
C VAL A 70 1.17 2.58 -14.07
N MET A 71 -0.11 2.48 -13.78
CA MET A 71 -0.84 3.45 -12.95
C MET A 71 -1.04 2.87 -11.56
N ALA A 72 -0.88 3.67 -10.51
CA ALA A 72 -1.07 3.20 -9.13
C ALA A 72 -2.03 4.11 -8.37
N CYS A 73 -2.94 3.53 -7.58
CA CYS A 73 -3.88 4.28 -6.75
C CYS A 73 -4.13 3.60 -5.40
N GLY A 74 -4.47 4.41 -4.41
CA GLY A 74 -4.79 4.01 -3.04
C GLY A 74 -5.12 5.22 -2.19
N ASN A 75 -5.49 5.02 -0.93
CA ASN A 75 -5.86 6.10 0.00
C ASN A 75 -4.91 6.12 1.21
N GLY A 76 -4.67 7.29 1.78
CA GLY A 76 -3.86 7.44 3.00
C GLY A 76 -2.45 6.85 2.83
N GLY A 77 -2.07 5.90 3.68
CA GLY A 77 -0.80 5.18 3.57
C GLY A 77 -0.64 4.45 2.23
N SER A 78 -1.72 3.87 1.70
CA SER A 78 -1.72 3.24 0.38
C SER A 78 -1.59 4.25 -0.76
N ALA A 79 -1.93 5.54 -0.57
CA ALA A 79 -1.60 6.59 -1.52
C ALA A 79 -0.09 6.90 -1.51
N ALA A 80 0.53 6.90 -0.33
CA ALA A 80 1.98 7.03 -0.20
C ALA A 80 2.70 5.85 -0.86
N ASP A 81 2.22 4.62 -0.69
CA ASP A 81 2.75 3.43 -1.36
C ASP A 81 2.67 3.55 -2.89
N ALA A 82 1.56 4.06 -3.44
CA ALA A 82 1.41 4.29 -4.87
C ALA A 82 2.42 5.31 -5.41
N GLN A 83 2.68 6.38 -4.66
CA GLN A 83 3.68 7.39 -5.00
C GLN A 83 5.09 6.84 -4.91
N HIS A 84 5.42 6.14 -3.83
CA HIS A 84 6.71 5.48 -3.63
C HIS A 84 7.00 4.53 -4.80
N PHE A 85 6.07 3.62 -5.11
CA PHE A 85 6.21 2.69 -6.22
C PHE A 85 6.45 3.38 -7.57
N SER A 86 5.71 4.46 -7.86
CA SER A 86 5.92 5.21 -9.10
C SER A 86 7.31 5.87 -9.15
N ALA A 87 7.81 6.33 -8.01
CA ALA A 87 9.16 6.91 -7.90
C ALA A 87 10.24 5.85 -8.15
N GLU A 88 10.06 4.61 -7.66
CA GLU A 88 10.98 3.51 -7.90
C GLU A 88 11.07 3.15 -9.39
N LEU A 89 9.98 3.26 -10.15
CA LEU A 89 9.97 2.98 -11.59
C LEU A 89 10.51 4.16 -12.42
N ILE A 90 10.12 5.39 -12.12
CA ILE A 90 10.57 6.60 -12.85
C ILE A 90 12.00 6.96 -12.53
N GLY A 91 12.41 6.89 -11.27
CA GLY A 91 13.79 7.09 -10.86
C GLY A 91 14.61 5.81 -11.09
N ARG A 92 14.94 5.17 -10.02
CA ARG A 92 15.52 3.82 -10.00
C ARG A 92 15.18 3.14 -8.69
N PHE A 93 15.12 1.83 -8.67
CA PHE A 93 15.04 1.06 -7.42
C PHE A 93 16.46 0.93 -6.82
N GLU A 94 17.19 -0.10 -7.13
CA GLU A 94 18.57 -0.29 -6.63
C GLU A 94 19.64 -0.14 -7.73
N ARG A 95 19.29 -0.43 -8.99
CA ARG A 95 20.21 -0.43 -10.14
C ARG A 95 19.90 0.71 -11.10
N GLU A 96 20.95 1.31 -11.69
CA GLU A 96 20.78 2.31 -12.74
C GLU A 96 20.20 1.66 -14.01
N ARG A 97 19.17 2.30 -14.57
CA ARG A 97 18.49 1.90 -15.82
C ARG A 97 17.71 3.07 -16.42
N GLN A 98 17.21 2.87 -17.61
CA GLN A 98 16.26 3.80 -18.23
C GLN A 98 14.98 3.89 -17.39
N GLU A 99 14.37 5.08 -17.37
CA GLU A 99 13.11 5.37 -16.72
C GLU A 99 11.99 4.46 -17.25
N LEU A 100 11.17 3.96 -16.34
CA LEU A 100 10.04 3.11 -16.66
C LEU A 100 8.72 3.88 -16.44
N ALA A 101 7.82 3.80 -17.42
CA ALA A 101 6.59 4.58 -17.44
C ALA A 101 5.64 4.20 -16.29
N ALA A 102 5.57 5.05 -15.26
CA ALA A 102 4.69 4.88 -14.11
C ALA A 102 4.07 6.20 -13.67
N ILE A 103 2.86 6.15 -13.09
CA ILE A 103 2.19 7.32 -12.56
C ILE A 103 1.33 6.97 -11.33
N ALA A 104 1.52 7.72 -10.26
CA ALA A 104 0.61 7.68 -9.11
C ALA A 104 -0.59 8.60 -9.36
N LEU A 105 -1.79 8.03 -9.36
CA LEU A 105 -3.04 8.79 -9.54
C LEU A 105 -3.45 9.59 -8.29
N THR A 106 -2.54 9.73 -7.34
CA THR A 106 -2.76 10.28 -6.00
C THR A 106 -2.08 11.64 -5.78
N THR A 107 -1.46 12.21 -6.81
CA THR A 107 -0.58 13.39 -6.67
C THR A 107 -1.15 14.68 -7.23
N ASP A 108 -1.96 14.63 -8.29
CA ASP A 108 -2.54 15.85 -8.88
C ASP A 108 -3.73 16.31 -8.04
N THR A 109 -3.47 17.29 -7.18
CA THR A 109 -4.47 17.82 -6.24
C THR A 109 -5.60 18.54 -6.96
N SER A 110 -5.37 19.15 -8.13
CA SER A 110 -6.40 19.80 -8.92
C SER A 110 -7.38 18.76 -9.48
N ILE A 111 -6.89 17.66 -10.04
CA ILE A 111 -7.74 16.56 -10.49
C ILE A 111 -8.53 15.95 -9.32
N LEU A 112 -7.85 15.64 -8.21
CA LEU A 112 -8.49 15.00 -7.06
C LEU A 112 -9.59 15.88 -6.46
N THR A 113 -9.33 17.17 -6.29
CA THR A 113 -10.29 18.10 -5.69
C THR A 113 -11.43 18.45 -6.63
N ALA A 114 -11.16 18.71 -7.93
CA ALA A 114 -12.20 18.99 -8.91
C ALA A 114 -13.15 17.79 -9.09
N VAL A 115 -12.61 16.59 -9.29
CA VAL A 115 -13.44 15.37 -9.43
C VAL A 115 -14.19 15.06 -8.14
N GLY A 116 -13.53 15.22 -6.98
CA GLY A 116 -14.18 15.00 -5.67
C GLY A 116 -15.33 15.97 -5.42
N ASN A 117 -15.19 17.26 -5.82
CA ASN A 117 -16.20 18.28 -5.66
C ASN A 117 -17.35 18.15 -6.67
N ASP A 118 -17.04 17.97 -7.96
CA ASP A 118 -18.02 18.04 -9.03
C ASP A 118 -18.80 16.73 -9.24
N TYR A 119 -18.22 15.59 -8.82
CA TYR A 119 -18.83 14.27 -8.97
C TYR A 119 -18.90 13.52 -7.63
N SER A 120 -17.82 12.84 -7.22
CA SER A 120 -17.67 12.24 -5.91
C SER A 120 -16.23 11.78 -5.66
N TYR A 121 -15.87 11.61 -4.39
CA TYR A 121 -14.58 11.02 -4.01
C TYR A 121 -14.41 9.60 -4.57
N ASP A 122 -15.49 8.88 -4.82
CA ASP A 122 -15.47 7.55 -5.41
C ASP A 122 -14.98 7.54 -6.86
N GLU A 123 -14.99 8.67 -7.57
CA GLU A 123 -14.63 8.79 -8.99
C GLU A 123 -13.21 9.32 -9.23
N ILE A 124 -12.49 9.74 -8.19
CA ILE A 124 -11.20 10.44 -8.34
C ILE A 124 -10.15 9.64 -9.12
N PHE A 125 -10.13 8.31 -8.98
CA PHE A 125 -9.21 7.44 -9.70
C PHE A 125 -9.79 6.91 -11.00
N SER A 126 -11.08 6.55 -11.02
CA SER A 126 -11.73 5.99 -12.22
C SER A 126 -11.72 6.97 -13.40
N LYS A 127 -11.88 8.28 -13.15
CA LYS A 127 -11.77 9.30 -14.19
C LYS A 127 -10.35 9.42 -14.75
N GLN A 128 -9.34 9.36 -13.89
CA GLN A 128 -7.94 9.36 -14.33
C GLN A 128 -7.59 8.10 -15.13
N VAL A 129 -8.07 6.93 -14.71
CA VAL A 129 -7.92 5.68 -15.48
C VAL A 129 -8.54 5.81 -16.87
N ARG A 130 -9.74 6.39 -16.99
CA ARG A 130 -10.38 6.64 -18.31
C ARG A 130 -9.59 7.61 -19.18
N GLY A 131 -9.04 8.66 -18.59
CA GLY A 131 -8.32 9.70 -19.33
C GLY A 131 -6.90 9.32 -19.74
N LEU A 132 -6.22 8.50 -18.94
CA LEU A 132 -4.79 8.20 -19.10
C LEU A 132 -4.52 6.76 -19.54
N GLY A 133 -5.42 5.84 -19.23
CA GLY A 133 -5.22 4.40 -19.44
C GLY A 133 -5.45 3.97 -20.89
N LYS A 134 -4.73 2.94 -21.30
CA LYS A 134 -4.85 2.27 -22.58
C LYS A 134 -4.86 0.76 -22.40
N LYS A 135 -5.45 0.03 -23.33
CA LYS A 135 -5.34 -1.44 -23.37
C LYS A 135 -3.87 -1.85 -23.36
N GLY A 136 -3.52 -2.79 -22.50
CA GLY A 136 -2.14 -3.27 -22.31
C GLY A 136 -1.37 -2.57 -21.18
N ASP A 137 -1.89 -1.47 -20.63
CA ASP A 137 -1.37 -0.88 -19.40
C ASP A 137 -1.67 -1.78 -18.18
N ILE A 138 -1.11 -1.41 -17.03
CA ILE A 138 -1.40 -2.04 -15.73
C ILE A 138 -1.95 -0.99 -14.75
N LEU A 139 -2.96 -1.39 -13.97
CA LEU A 139 -3.41 -0.65 -12.79
C LEU A 139 -3.03 -1.41 -11.51
N ILE A 140 -2.24 -0.77 -10.65
CA ILE A 140 -2.03 -1.21 -9.27
C ILE A 140 -3.10 -0.56 -8.40
N GLY A 141 -4.01 -1.37 -7.85
CA GLY A 141 -5.04 -0.94 -6.92
C GLY A 141 -4.71 -1.34 -5.50
N ILE A 142 -4.50 -0.38 -4.59
CA ILE A 142 -4.08 -0.64 -3.22
C ILE A 142 -5.19 -0.28 -2.24
N SER A 143 -5.70 -1.28 -1.50
CA SER A 143 -6.72 -1.09 -0.47
C SER A 143 -6.59 -2.15 0.62
N THR A 144 -6.20 -1.76 1.82
CA THR A 144 -5.99 -2.70 2.94
C THR A 144 -7.22 -3.51 3.31
N SER A 145 -8.42 -2.94 3.16
CA SER A 145 -9.70 -3.64 3.37
C SER A 145 -10.24 -4.37 2.12
N GLY A 146 -9.70 -4.04 0.94
CA GLY A 146 -10.27 -4.47 -0.34
C GLY A 146 -11.62 -3.84 -0.68
N ASN A 147 -12.08 -2.80 0.05
CA ASN A 147 -13.42 -2.24 -0.07
C ASN A 147 -13.45 -0.73 -0.36
N SER A 148 -12.30 -0.08 -0.57
CA SER A 148 -12.23 1.36 -0.89
C SER A 148 -12.96 1.64 -2.20
N LYS A 149 -14.08 2.35 -2.15
CA LYS A 149 -14.99 2.54 -3.30
C LYS A 149 -14.31 3.16 -4.51
N ASN A 150 -13.43 4.15 -4.31
CA ASN A 150 -12.68 4.79 -5.39
C ASN A 150 -11.69 3.82 -6.06
N VAL A 151 -11.02 2.94 -5.30
CA VAL A 151 -10.14 1.90 -5.85
C VAL A 151 -10.95 0.84 -6.58
N VAL A 152 -12.08 0.40 -6.01
CA VAL A 152 -13.04 -0.52 -6.66
C VAL A 152 -13.48 0.01 -8.01
N LYS A 153 -13.95 1.27 -8.09
CA LYS A 153 -14.36 1.92 -9.34
C LYS A 153 -13.21 2.06 -10.34
N ALA A 154 -11.99 2.33 -9.89
CA ALA A 154 -10.82 2.36 -10.74
C ALA A 154 -10.56 0.99 -11.38
N ILE A 155 -10.62 -0.09 -10.60
CA ILE A 155 -10.46 -1.47 -11.08
C ILE A 155 -11.57 -1.84 -12.07
N GLU A 156 -12.84 -1.58 -11.75
CA GLU A 156 -13.97 -1.82 -12.66
C GLU A 156 -13.80 -1.08 -14.01
N THR A 157 -13.27 0.15 -13.95
CA THR A 157 -13.00 0.95 -15.15
C THR A 157 -11.83 0.37 -15.96
N ALA A 158 -10.74 0.04 -15.30
CA ALA A 158 -9.54 -0.53 -15.93
C ALA A 158 -9.86 -1.85 -16.65
N LYS A 159 -10.65 -2.73 -16.03
CA LYS A 159 -11.10 -3.99 -16.63
C LYS A 159 -11.90 -3.76 -17.93
N LYS A 160 -12.84 -2.80 -17.93
CA LYS A 160 -13.61 -2.44 -19.14
C LYS A 160 -12.72 -1.93 -20.27
N MET A 161 -11.55 -1.38 -19.95
CA MET A 161 -10.57 -0.84 -20.91
C MET A 161 -9.51 -1.87 -21.34
N GLY A 162 -9.56 -3.10 -20.83
CA GLY A 162 -8.56 -4.13 -21.11
C GLY A 162 -7.20 -3.84 -20.45
N ILE A 163 -7.22 -3.13 -19.33
CA ILE A 163 -6.06 -2.84 -18.49
C ILE A 163 -5.96 -3.95 -17.44
N LYS A 164 -4.78 -4.56 -17.31
CA LYS A 164 -4.53 -5.63 -16.34
C LYS A 164 -4.46 -5.09 -14.91
N ILE A 165 -4.94 -5.86 -13.96
CA ILE A 165 -4.96 -5.47 -12.54
C ILE A 165 -3.88 -6.20 -11.76
N ILE A 166 -3.17 -5.45 -10.90
CA ILE A 166 -2.41 -5.96 -9.76
C ILE A 166 -3.04 -5.35 -8.52
N ALA A 167 -3.73 -6.15 -7.73
CA ALA A 167 -4.43 -5.68 -6.55
C ALA A 167 -3.65 -6.03 -5.27
N LEU A 168 -3.34 -5.02 -4.45
CA LEU A 168 -2.76 -5.19 -3.13
C LEU A 168 -3.87 -4.98 -2.09
N THR A 169 -4.15 -6.03 -1.31
CA THR A 169 -5.21 -6.01 -0.30
C THR A 169 -4.73 -6.67 0.99
N GLY A 170 -5.59 -6.72 1.96
CA GLY A 170 -5.42 -7.50 3.18
C GLY A 170 -6.74 -8.14 3.58
N ASN A 171 -6.79 -8.72 4.76
CA ASN A 171 -7.95 -9.42 5.27
C ASN A 171 -8.35 -10.59 4.34
N SER A 172 -9.52 -10.54 3.76
CA SER A 172 -10.01 -11.52 2.77
C SER A 172 -10.06 -10.95 1.33
N GLY A 173 -9.45 -9.79 1.09
CA GLY A 173 -9.44 -9.13 -0.21
C GLY A 173 -10.69 -8.30 -0.52
N GLY A 174 -11.74 -8.41 0.30
CA GLY A 174 -12.97 -7.63 0.18
C GLY A 174 -13.64 -7.70 -1.20
N LYS A 175 -14.33 -6.63 -1.59
CA LYS A 175 -14.98 -6.51 -2.91
C LYS A 175 -13.98 -6.61 -4.06
N ILE A 176 -12.74 -6.12 -3.87
CA ILE A 176 -11.72 -6.18 -4.92
C ILE A 176 -11.45 -7.63 -5.32
N ALA A 177 -11.29 -8.56 -4.37
CA ALA A 177 -11.02 -9.96 -4.67
C ALA A 177 -12.08 -10.59 -5.61
N SER A 178 -13.36 -10.22 -5.45
CA SER A 178 -14.45 -10.73 -6.30
C SER A 178 -14.49 -10.12 -7.72
N LEU A 179 -13.74 -9.05 -7.96
CA LEU A 179 -13.65 -8.38 -9.26
C LEU A 179 -12.52 -8.91 -10.14
N LEU A 180 -11.55 -9.61 -9.56
CA LEU A 180 -10.37 -10.07 -10.27
C LEU A 180 -10.68 -11.30 -11.12
N ASP A 181 -10.13 -11.30 -12.34
CA ASP A 181 -10.16 -12.46 -13.24
C ASP A 181 -8.93 -13.35 -12.96
N VAL A 182 -8.92 -14.54 -13.55
CA VAL A 182 -7.82 -15.52 -13.42
C VAL A 182 -6.46 -14.97 -13.87
N ASP A 183 -6.47 -14.04 -14.82
CA ASP A 183 -5.25 -13.40 -15.35
C ASP A 183 -4.79 -12.19 -14.50
N ASP A 184 -5.63 -11.65 -13.66
CA ASP A 184 -5.24 -10.57 -12.74
C ASP A 184 -4.36 -11.12 -11.61
N ILE A 185 -3.62 -10.24 -10.95
CA ILE A 185 -2.73 -10.62 -9.86
C ILE A 185 -3.31 -10.09 -8.55
N HIS A 186 -3.49 -10.99 -7.57
CA HIS A 186 -3.97 -10.65 -6.25
C HIS A 186 -2.89 -10.89 -5.20
N LEU A 187 -2.42 -9.82 -4.57
CA LEU A 187 -1.44 -9.81 -3.50
C LEU A 187 -2.15 -9.46 -2.18
N CYS A 188 -2.71 -10.48 -1.54
CA CYS A 188 -3.49 -10.32 -0.31
C CYS A 188 -2.60 -10.58 0.91
N ALA A 189 -2.22 -9.53 1.64
CA ALA A 189 -1.44 -9.66 2.87
C ALA A 189 -2.24 -10.42 3.95
N PRO A 190 -1.66 -11.46 4.59
CA PRO A 190 -2.35 -12.34 5.55
C PRO A 190 -2.49 -11.67 6.92
N SER A 191 -3.18 -10.54 7.00
CA SER A 191 -3.41 -9.80 8.23
C SER A 191 -4.72 -9.04 8.17
N THR A 192 -5.32 -8.77 9.34
CA THR A 192 -6.49 -7.90 9.51
C THR A 192 -6.10 -6.51 10.04
N ARG A 193 -4.84 -6.33 10.49
CA ARG A 193 -4.34 -5.05 11.02
C ARG A 193 -3.77 -4.19 9.91
N THR A 194 -4.35 -3.02 9.68
CA THR A 194 -3.97 -2.09 8.60
C THR A 194 -2.46 -1.82 8.55
N ALA A 195 -1.81 -1.56 9.71
CA ALA A 195 -0.38 -1.29 9.75
C ALA A 195 0.46 -2.49 9.24
N ARG A 196 0.11 -3.72 9.63
CA ARG A 196 0.80 -4.94 9.18
C ARG A 196 0.57 -5.21 7.69
N ILE A 197 -0.64 -4.92 7.20
CA ILE A 197 -0.97 -5.02 5.77
C ILE A 197 -0.11 -4.05 4.96
N GLN A 198 -0.05 -2.77 5.34
CA GLN A 198 0.75 -1.75 4.64
C GLN A 198 2.25 -2.08 4.64
N GLU A 199 2.80 -2.52 5.77
CA GLU A 199 4.21 -2.95 5.84
C GLU A 199 4.50 -4.15 4.91
N THR A 200 3.53 -5.03 4.73
CA THR A 200 3.64 -6.16 3.78
C THR A 200 3.52 -5.66 2.35
N HIS A 201 2.58 -4.75 2.06
CA HIS A 201 2.43 -4.13 0.74
C HIS A 201 3.74 -3.50 0.26
N LEU A 202 4.46 -2.80 1.14
CA LEU A 202 5.74 -2.20 0.79
C LEU A 202 6.78 -3.25 0.37
N VAL A 203 6.88 -4.37 1.11
CA VAL A 203 7.76 -5.48 0.72
C VAL A 203 7.39 -6.05 -0.65
N LEU A 204 6.09 -6.22 -0.93
CA LEU A 204 5.61 -6.74 -2.21
C LEU A 204 5.91 -5.78 -3.38
N LEU A 205 5.75 -4.48 -3.18
CA LEU A 205 6.09 -3.46 -4.18
C LEU A 205 7.59 -3.44 -4.48
N HIS A 206 8.44 -3.50 -3.45
CA HIS A 206 9.89 -3.59 -3.62
C HIS A 206 10.30 -4.89 -4.35
N ALA A 207 9.73 -6.04 -3.98
CA ALA A 207 10.01 -7.31 -4.66
C ALA A 207 9.58 -7.29 -6.14
N ILE A 208 8.52 -6.56 -6.50
CA ILE A 208 8.13 -6.36 -7.89
C ILE A 208 9.14 -5.46 -8.60
N CYS A 209 9.59 -4.35 -7.99
CA CYS A 209 10.58 -3.45 -8.58
C CYS A 209 11.92 -4.18 -8.84
N ASP A 210 12.41 -4.93 -7.85
CA ASP A 210 13.62 -5.76 -7.97
C ASP A 210 13.48 -6.77 -9.12
N GLY A 211 12.37 -7.52 -9.15
CA GLY A 211 12.14 -8.51 -10.19
C GLY A 211 12.02 -7.91 -11.60
N VAL A 212 11.43 -6.71 -11.73
CA VAL A 212 11.36 -5.97 -13.01
C VAL A 212 12.75 -5.55 -13.45
N ASP A 213 13.56 -4.99 -12.54
CA ASP A 213 14.95 -4.61 -12.82
C ASP A 213 15.79 -5.84 -13.23
N HIS A 214 15.64 -6.97 -12.53
CA HIS A 214 16.29 -8.24 -12.89
C HIS A 214 15.93 -8.68 -14.31
N LEU A 215 14.67 -8.70 -14.69
CA LEU A 215 14.25 -9.13 -16.04
C LEU A 215 14.60 -8.14 -17.14
N LEU A 216 14.81 -6.86 -16.83
CA LEU A 216 15.16 -5.84 -17.84
C LEU A 216 16.67 -5.71 -18.05
N LEU A 217 17.49 -6.01 -17.06
CA LEU A 217 18.93 -5.73 -17.04
C LEU A 217 19.79 -6.99 -17.18
N ASP A 218 19.27 -8.15 -16.84
CA ASP A 218 19.96 -9.45 -16.91
C ASP A 218 19.43 -10.27 -18.09
#